data_79fbbb8f5707e6e3e0e244b082b7d706
#
_entry.id   79fbbb8f5707e6e3e0e244b082b7d706
#
_cell.length_a   1.000
_cell.length_b   1.000
_cell.length_c   1.000
_cell.angle_alpha   90.00
_cell.angle_beta   90.00
_cell.angle_gamma   90.00
#
_symmetry.space_group_name_H-M   'P 1'
#
loop_
_entity.id
_entity.type
_entity.pdbx_description
1 polymer ?
#
loop_
_entity_poly.entity_id
_entity_poly.type
_entity_poly.pdbx_seq_one_letter_code
_entity_poly.pdbx_strand_id
1 'polypeptide(L)'
;SKSAWLSTKEKASQRVLSALETYRTAIRKIGQGTGPNATRHRRDAQKAMMDAQGAVPCWIMSHAKVSESMPATLGAFDLVIVDEASQSNLWALPAVLRGAKILVVGDDKQVSPEGGFVSAAKIQALRDRFLSEQAYPAVLTPEKSLYDIASTVFAAQKMMLWEHFRCVEPLIAYSNRTFYD
;
A
#
# COMPACT_ATOMS: atom_id res chain seq x y z
N SER A 1 -7.87 -8.28 -19.36
CA SER A 1 -8.47 -8.79 -20.58
C SER A 1 -9.52 -9.87 -20.26
N LYS A 2 -10.48 -10.11 -21.20
CA LYS A 2 -11.57 -11.06 -21.03
C LYS A 2 -11.09 -12.51 -20.75
N SER A 3 -9.94 -12.90 -21.28
CA SER A 3 -9.35 -14.23 -21.07
C SER A 3 -8.81 -14.44 -19.65
N ALA A 4 -8.23 -13.42 -19.03
CA ALA A 4 -7.77 -13.50 -17.65
C ALA A 4 -8.95 -13.65 -16.68
N TRP A 5 -10.06 -12.98 -16.92
CA TRP A 5 -11.31 -13.09 -16.16
C TRP A 5 -11.93 -14.49 -16.28
N LEU A 6 -11.99 -15.04 -17.48
CA LEU A 6 -12.51 -16.40 -17.71
C LEU A 6 -11.64 -17.44 -17.02
N SER A 7 -10.33 -17.34 -17.15
CA SER A 7 -9.39 -18.24 -16.43
C SER A 7 -9.54 -18.16 -14.91
N THR A 8 -9.76 -16.98 -14.35
CA THR A 8 -10.00 -16.81 -12.91
C THR A 8 -11.32 -17.44 -12.48
N LYS A 9 -12.37 -17.31 -13.28
CA LYS A 9 -13.68 -17.90 -13.00
C LYS A 9 -13.67 -19.43 -13.05
N GLU A 10 -12.93 -20.00 -14.00
CA GLU A 10 -12.75 -21.45 -14.12
C GLU A 10 -11.91 -22.04 -12.97
N LYS A 11 -10.93 -21.28 -12.46
CA LYS A 11 -10.07 -21.68 -11.35
C LYS A 11 -10.68 -21.41 -9.97
N ALA A 12 -11.73 -20.62 -9.89
CA ALA A 12 -12.42 -20.35 -8.63
C ALA A 12 -13.21 -21.59 -8.18
N SER A 13 -12.57 -22.44 -7.38
CA SER A 13 -13.23 -23.56 -6.75
C SER A 13 -14.39 -23.10 -5.85
N GLN A 14 -15.36 -23.97 -5.59
CA GLN A 14 -16.47 -23.70 -4.68
C GLN A 14 -15.98 -23.21 -3.29
N ARG A 15 -14.83 -23.70 -2.84
CA ARG A 15 -14.16 -23.28 -1.61
C ARG A 15 -13.77 -21.79 -1.66
N VAL A 16 -13.25 -21.31 -2.77
CA VAL A 16 -12.85 -19.90 -2.95
C VAL A 16 -14.06 -19.00 -2.97
N LEU A 17 -15.13 -19.38 -3.68
CA LEU A 17 -16.37 -18.62 -3.72
C LEU A 17 -16.98 -18.49 -2.31
N SER A 18 -17.00 -19.58 -1.54
CA SER A 18 -17.45 -19.57 -0.15
C SER A 18 -16.56 -18.69 0.75
N ALA A 19 -15.24 -18.71 0.54
CA ALA A 19 -14.30 -17.85 1.28
C ALA A 19 -14.54 -16.37 0.98
N LEU A 20 -14.76 -15.99 -0.28
CA LEU A 20 -15.08 -14.62 -0.69
C LEU A 20 -16.41 -14.13 -0.10
N GLU A 21 -17.44 -14.96 -0.05
CA GLU A 21 -18.72 -14.67 0.60
C GLU A 21 -18.54 -14.47 2.12
N THR A 22 -17.76 -15.33 2.77
CA THR A 22 -17.42 -15.21 4.19
C THR A 22 -16.67 -13.92 4.46
N TYR A 23 -15.68 -13.59 3.65
CA TYR A 23 -14.94 -12.33 3.72
C TYR A 23 -15.88 -11.12 3.60
N ARG A 24 -16.73 -11.09 2.56
CA ARG A 24 -17.70 -10.02 2.33
C ARG A 24 -18.62 -9.82 3.53
N THR A 25 -19.10 -10.92 4.11
CA THR A 25 -19.97 -10.91 5.28
C THR A 25 -19.25 -10.38 6.52
N ALA A 26 -18.01 -10.82 6.76
CA ALA A 26 -17.20 -10.36 7.88
C ALA A 26 -16.89 -8.84 7.77
N ILE A 27 -16.50 -8.36 6.60
CA ILE A 27 -16.26 -6.93 6.35
C ILE A 27 -17.52 -6.09 6.60
N ARG A 28 -18.68 -6.53 6.14
CA ARG A 28 -19.95 -5.83 6.42
C ARG A 28 -20.25 -5.74 7.91
N LYS A 29 -19.97 -6.80 8.67
CA LYS A 29 -20.19 -6.86 10.13
C LYS A 29 -19.19 -6.01 10.93
N ILE A 30 -18.02 -5.72 10.40
CA ILE A 30 -17.06 -4.78 11.01
C ILE A 30 -17.66 -3.37 11.07
N GLY A 31 -18.42 -2.95 10.03
CA GLY A 31 -19.06 -1.64 9.96
C GLY A 31 -18.04 -0.51 10.17
N GLN A 32 -18.30 0.38 11.12
CA GLN A 32 -17.36 1.45 11.51
C GLN A 32 -16.17 0.98 12.35
N GLY A 33 -16.08 -0.31 12.66
CA GLY A 33 -14.95 -0.89 13.37
C GLY A 33 -14.90 -0.70 14.89
N THR A 34 -15.92 -0.10 15.47
CA THR A 34 -15.99 0.25 16.91
C THR A 34 -16.87 -0.70 17.75
N GLY A 35 -17.56 -1.63 17.12
CA GLY A 35 -18.45 -2.56 17.80
C GLY A 35 -17.71 -3.61 18.64
N PRO A 36 -18.37 -4.18 19.68
CA PRO A 36 -17.76 -5.13 20.61
C PRO A 36 -17.22 -6.41 19.93
N ASN A 37 -17.77 -6.77 18.78
CA ASN A 37 -17.36 -7.93 18.00
C ASN A 37 -16.43 -7.59 16.81
N ALA A 38 -16.02 -6.34 16.66
CA ALA A 38 -15.19 -5.89 15.53
C ALA A 38 -13.89 -6.69 15.40
N THR A 39 -13.20 -6.96 16.52
CA THR A 39 -11.97 -7.75 16.55
C THR A 39 -12.19 -9.19 16.07
N ARG A 40 -13.30 -9.82 16.46
CA ARG A 40 -13.67 -11.15 15.99
C ARG A 40 -13.92 -11.15 14.48
N HIS A 41 -14.70 -10.21 13.99
CA HIS A 41 -15.01 -10.10 12.56
C HIS A 41 -13.78 -9.77 11.71
N ARG A 42 -12.79 -9.02 12.26
CA ARG A 42 -11.49 -8.82 11.59
C ARG A 42 -10.74 -10.15 11.44
N ARG A 43 -10.69 -10.98 12.47
CA ARG A 43 -10.06 -12.31 12.39
C ARG A 43 -10.78 -13.21 11.39
N ASP A 44 -12.11 -13.20 11.39
CA ASP A 44 -12.90 -13.97 10.42
C ASP A 44 -12.62 -13.53 8.99
N ALA A 45 -12.51 -12.21 8.74
CA ALA A 45 -12.14 -11.65 7.45
C ALA A 45 -10.72 -12.06 7.03
N GLN A 46 -9.75 -11.97 7.93
CA GLN A 46 -8.37 -12.37 7.65
C GLN A 46 -8.26 -13.85 7.30
N LYS A 47 -8.96 -14.71 8.05
CA LYS A 47 -8.99 -16.16 7.80
C LYS A 47 -9.63 -16.48 6.44
N ALA A 48 -10.78 -15.89 6.14
CA ALA A 48 -11.44 -16.08 4.85
C ALA A 48 -10.57 -15.58 3.68
N MET A 49 -9.80 -14.49 3.88
CA MET A 49 -8.89 -13.97 2.89
C MET A 49 -7.74 -14.92 2.57
N MET A 50 -7.20 -15.63 3.56
CA MET A 50 -6.16 -16.64 3.32
C MET A 50 -6.65 -17.75 2.37
N ASP A 51 -7.91 -18.15 2.50
CA ASP A 51 -8.50 -19.17 1.62
C ASP A 51 -8.83 -18.63 0.21
N ALA A 52 -9.06 -17.33 0.07
CA ALA A 52 -9.46 -16.69 -1.19
C ALA A 52 -8.25 -16.09 -1.97
N GLN A 53 -7.15 -15.79 -1.29
CA GLN A 53 -6.03 -15.03 -1.84
C GLN A 53 -5.47 -15.61 -3.13
N GLY A 54 -5.28 -16.91 -3.19
CA GLY A 54 -4.68 -17.59 -4.35
C GLY A 54 -5.56 -17.61 -5.61
N ALA A 55 -6.85 -17.26 -5.51
CA ALA A 55 -7.76 -17.27 -6.65
C ALA A 55 -8.03 -15.89 -7.24
N VAL A 56 -7.69 -14.84 -6.51
CA VAL A 56 -7.85 -13.46 -6.98
C VAL A 56 -6.48 -12.91 -7.37
N PRO A 57 -6.22 -12.71 -8.67
CA PRO A 57 -4.89 -12.36 -9.17
C PRO A 57 -4.44 -10.94 -8.80
N CYS A 58 -5.38 -10.06 -8.47
CA CYS A 58 -5.07 -8.67 -8.13
C CYS A 58 -6.06 -8.13 -7.09
N TRP A 59 -5.51 -7.49 -6.06
CA TRP A 59 -6.25 -6.81 -5.01
C TRP A 59 -5.92 -5.32 -5.02
N ILE A 60 -6.95 -4.47 -5.06
CA ILE A 60 -6.82 -3.01 -4.99
C ILE A 60 -7.45 -2.55 -3.68
N MET A 61 -6.63 -1.99 -2.79
CA MET A 61 -7.03 -1.61 -1.45
C MET A 61 -6.25 -0.40 -0.95
N SER A 62 -6.82 0.34 0.00
CA SER A 62 -6.04 1.32 0.79
C SER A 62 -5.12 0.61 1.79
N HIS A 63 -4.03 1.28 2.20
CA HIS A 63 -3.08 0.76 3.20
C HIS A 63 -3.76 0.33 4.50
N ALA A 64 -4.69 1.14 4.98
CA ALA A 64 -5.48 0.83 6.18
C ALA A 64 -6.25 -0.48 6.00
N LYS A 65 -6.87 -0.66 4.83
CA LYS A 65 -7.65 -1.86 4.53
C LYS A 65 -6.79 -3.11 4.41
N VAL A 66 -5.60 -3.00 3.82
CA VAL A 66 -4.61 -4.09 3.79
C VAL A 66 -4.25 -4.51 5.22
N SER A 67 -3.90 -3.55 6.08
CA SER A 67 -3.52 -3.83 7.47
C SER A 67 -4.65 -4.44 8.30
N GLU A 68 -5.89 -4.07 7.99
CA GLU A 68 -7.09 -4.51 8.71
C GLU A 68 -7.55 -5.91 8.32
N SER A 69 -7.48 -6.26 7.03
CA SER A 69 -8.14 -7.44 6.47
C SER A 69 -7.21 -8.48 5.84
N MET A 70 -5.95 -8.11 5.53
CA MET A 70 -4.99 -9.07 4.97
C MET A 70 -4.10 -9.68 6.06
N PRO A 71 -3.70 -10.95 5.91
CA PRO A 71 -2.73 -11.59 6.82
C PRO A 71 -1.43 -10.80 6.91
N ALA A 72 -0.83 -10.73 8.10
CA ALA A 72 0.46 -10.09 8.35
C ALA A 72 1.64 -11.02 7.99
N THR A 73 1.61 -11.58 6.78
CA THR A 73 2.63 -12.50 6.28
C THR A 73 3.56 -11.77 5.34
N LEU A 74 4.85 -11.80 5.62
CA LEU A 74 5.88 -11.20 4.76
C LEU A 74 5.94 -11.94 3.42
N GLY A 75 6.05 -11.21 2.32
CA GLY A 75 6.16 -11.79 0.98
C GLY A 75 4.93 -12.59 0.52
N ALA A 76 3.75 -12.36 1.10
CA ALA A 76 2.52 -13.09 0.77
C ALA A 76 2.02 -12.84 -0.66
N PHE A 77 2.46 -11.75 -1.28
CA PHE A 77 2.15 -11.38 -2.67
C PHE A 77 3.43 -11.37 -3.51
N ASP A 78 3.34 -11.78 -4.75
CA ASP A 78 4.48 -11.72 -5.69
C ASP A 78 4.95 -10.29 -5.93
N LEU A 79 4.00 -9.34 -6.00
CA LEU A 79 4.25 -7.93 -6.24
C LEU A 79 3.25 -7.07 -5.46
N VAL A 80 3.76 -6.06 -4.76
CA VAL A 80 2.96 -4.96 -4.21
C VAL A 80 3.29 -3.70 -4.99
N ILE A 81 2.25 -3.05 -5.53
CA ILE A 81 2.35 -1.76 -6.21
C ILE A 81 1.74 -0.71 -5.28
N VAL A 82 2.50 0.32 -4.96
CA VAL A 82 2.00 1.49 -4.23
C VAL A 82 1.92 2.65 -5.19
N ASP A 83 0.71 3.05 -5.52
CA ASP A 83 0.43 4.23 -6.33
C ASP A 83 0.24 5.45 -5.43
N GLU A 84 0.53 6.65 -5.96
CA GLU A 84 0.51 7.91 -5.20
C GLU A 84 1.36 7.85 -3.91
N ALA A 85 2.53 7.22 -4.01
CA ALA A 85 3.39 6.96 -2.86
C ALA A 85 3.96 8.23 -2.22
N SER A 86 3.95 9.36 -2.94
CA SER A 86 4.30 10.69 -2.41
C SER A 86 3.35 11.14 -1.30
N GLN A 87 2.09 10.69 -1.32
CA GLN A 87 1.08 10.98 -0.31
C GLN A 87 1.03 9.94 0.81
N SER A 88 1.81 8.87 0.70
CA SER A 88 1.87 7.78 1.67
C SER A 88 3.04 7.99 2.63
N ASN A 89 2.82 7.77 3.92
CA ASN A 89 3.86 7.84 4.95
C ASN A 89 4.26 6.44 5.45
N LEU A 90 4.98 6.36 6.56
CA LEU A 90 5.45 5.10 7.17
C LEU A 90 4.33 4.08 7.45
N TRP A 91 3.08 4.49 7.58
CA TRP A 91 1.94 3.58 7.77
C TRP A 91 1.67 2.68 6.56
N ALA A 92 2.27 2.98 5.40
CA ALA A 92 2.23 2.10 4.24
C ALA A 92 3.18 0.89 4.35
N LEU A 93 4.20 0.94 5.21
CA LEU A 93 5.20 -0.13 5.34
C LEU A 93 4.59 -1.52 5.61
N PRO A 94 3.59 -1.67 6.49
CA PRO A 94 2.95 -2.98 6.68
C PRO A 94 2.36 -3.56 5.39
N ALA A 95 1.84 -2.73 4.49
CA ALA A 95 1.35 -3.18 3.19
C ALA A 95 2.50 -3.58 2.25
N VAL A 96 3.54 -2.74 2.18
CA VAL A 96 4.73 -2.96 1.36
C VAL A 96 5.45 -4.27 1.72
N LEU A 97 5.62 -4.56 3.01
CA LEU A 97 6.30 -5.76 3.50
C LEU A 97 5.58 -7.08 3.16
N ARG A 98 4.34 -7.03 2.72
CA ARG A 98 3.61 -8.20 2.22
C ARG A 98 4.02 -8.60 0.81
N GLY A 99 4.77 -7.78 0.08
CA GLY A 99 5.27 -8.08 -1.26
C GLY A 99 6.63 -8.79 -1.22
N ALA A 100 6.81 -9.80 -2.06
CA ALA A 100 8.14 -10.34 -2.39
C ALA A 100 8.93 -9.36 -3.25
N LYS A 101 8.21 -8.58 -4.07
CA LYS A 101 8.73 -7.46 -4.86
C LYS A 101 7.86 -6.24 -4.64
N ILE A 102 8.43 -5.06 -4.81
CA ILE A 102 7.70 -3.79 -4.69
C ILE A 102 7.89 -2.93 -5.93
N LEU A 103 6.85 -2.21 -6.31
CA LEU A 103 6.88 -1.11 -7.26
C LEU A 103 6.27 0.11 -6.58
N VAL A 104 7.04 1.17 -6.48
CA VAL A 104 6.61 2.43 -5.87
C VAL A 104 6.44 3.46 -6.98
N VAL A 105 5.23 3.99 -7.11
CA VAL A 105 4.87 5.02 -8.09
C VAL A 105 4.51 6.29 -7.34
N GLY A 106 5.12 7.40 -7.71
CA GLY A 106 4.91 8.68 -7.05
C GLY A 106 5.65 9.80 -7.76
N ASP A 107 5.56 11.00 -7.20
CA ASP A 107 6.09 12.22 -7.78
C ASP A 107 6.63 13.12 -6.66
N ASP A 108 7.89 13.51 -6.75
CA ASP A 108 8.57 14.35 -5.75
C ASP A 108 8.16 15.84 -5.82
N LYS A 109 7.42 16.23 -6.85
CA LYS A 109 6.84 17.57 -7.00
C LYS A 109 5.43 17.69 -6.44
N GLN A 110 4.83 16.59 -6.05
CA GLN A 110 3.50 16.57 -5.43
C GLN A 110 3.58 16.75 -3.90
N VAL A 111 2.41 17.00 -3.30
CA VAL A 111 2.29 17.24 -1.85
C VAL A 111 2.77 16.01 -1.07
N SER A 112 3.71 16.22 -0.17
CA SER A 112 4.15 15.20 0.80
C SER A 112 3.14 15.05 1.95
N PRO A 113 3.13 13.90 2.64
CA PRO A 113 2.26 13.71 3.80
C PRO A 113 2.55 14.76 4.87
N GLU A 114 1.50 15.33 5.45
CA GLU A 114 1.69 16.16 6.64
C GLU A 114 2.26 15.32 7.78
N GLY A 115 3.37 15.79 8.35
CA GLY A 115 3.93 15.19 9.56
C GLY A 115 2.90 15.28 10.68
N GLY A 116 2.45 14.14 11.18
CA GLY A 116 1.47 14.11 12.29
C GLY A 116 1.99 14.88 13.51
N PHE A 117 1.09 15.28 14.40
CA PHE A 117 1.38 15.99 15.66
C PHE A 117 2.21 15.14 16.67
N VAL A 118 3.32 14.56 16.22
CA VAL A 118 4.22 13.78 17.07
C VAL A 118 5.44 14.62 17.41
N SER A 119 5.75 14.73 18.69
CA SER A 119 6.92 15.46 19.18
C SER A 119 8.20 14.94 18.52
N ALA A 120 9.00 15.84 17.95
CA ALA A 120 10.30 15.51 17.36
C ALA A 120 11.22 14.77 18.33
N ALA A 121 11.23 15.15 19.63
CA ALA A 121 11.99 14.48 20.67
C ALA A 121 11.56 13.01 20.87
N LYS A 122 10.26 12.73 20.79
CA LYS A 122 9.74 11.35 20.89
C LYS A 122 10.11 10.52 19.66
N ILE A 123 10.05 11.11 18.46
CA ILE A 123 10.50 10.46 17.24
C ILE A 123 11.99 10.12 17.33
N GLN A 124 12.81 11.09 17.77
CA GLN A 124 14.25 10.86 17.93
C GLN A 124 14.54 9.74 18.93
N ALA A 125 13.90 9.72 20.09
CA ALA A 125 14.08 8.67 21.09
C ALA A 125 13.69 7.28 20.55
N LEU A 126 12.63 7.18 19.73
CA LEU A 126 12.24 5.92 19.10
C LEU A 126 13.25 5.48 18.03
N ARG A 127 13.78 6.41 17.25
CA ARG A 127 14.83 6.13 16.26
C ARG A 127 16.08 5.60 16.93
N ASP A 128 16.56 6.28 17.96
CA ASP A 128 17.77 5.89 18.70
C ASP A 128 17.61 4.50 19.34
N ARG A 129 16.41 4.21 19.82
CA ARG A 129 16.12 2.92 20.46
C ARG A 129 15.95 1.76 19.47
N PHE A 130 15.34 1.96 18.31
CA PHE A 130 14.91 0.87 17.43
C PHE A 130 15.55 0.87 16.05
N LEU A 131 16.14 1.99 15.62
CA LEU A 131 16.63 2.15 14.25
C LEU A 131 18.12 2.52 14.19
N SER A 132 18.84 2.58 15.30
CA SER A 132 20.26 2.97 15.37
C SER A 132 21.16 2.08 14.49
N GLU A 133 20.83 0.81 14.36
CA GLU A 133 21.60 -0.18 13.59
C GLU A 133 21.06 -0.39 12.16
N GLN A 134 20.01 0.33 11.77
CA GLN A 134 19.43 0.18 10.43
C GLN A 134 20.21 0.96 9.39
N ALA A 135 20.17 0.49 8.14
CA ALA A 135 20.93 1.09 7.04
C ALA A 135 20.52 2.54 6.71
N TYR A 136 19.27 2.91 6.91
CA TYR A 136 18.73 4.22 6.52
C TYR A 136 17.86 4.86 7.62
N PRO A 137 18.37 5.05 8.84
CA PRO A 137 17.57 5.56 9.96
C PRO A 137 17.06 6.99 9.70
N ALA A 138 17.81 7.80 8.94
CA ALA A 138 17.48 9.20 8.69
C ALA A 138 16.23 9.41 7.82
N VAL A 139 15.88 8.44 6.96
CA VAL A 139 14.70 8.56 6.09
C VAL A 139 13.44 7.93 6.68
N LEU A 140 13.57 7.17 7.78
CA LEU A 140 12.45 6.56 8.47
C LEU A 140 11.83 7.53 9.49
N THR A 141 11.26 8.61 8.97
CA THR A 141 10.57 9.64 9.76
C THR A 141 9.15 9.86 9.26
N PRO A 142 8.20 10.28 10.11
CA PRO A 142 6.81 10.49 9.72
C PRO A 142 6.60 11.57 8.64
N GLU A 143 7.55 12.50 8.51
CA GLU A 143 7.52 13.60 7.53
C GLU A 143 7.94 13.14 6.13
N LYS A 144 8.62 11.99 6.05
CA LYS A 144 9.05 11.43 4.76
C LYS A 144 7.95 10.58 4.16
N SER A 145 7.71 10.79 2.88
CA SER A 145 6.81 9.93 2.11
C SER A 145 7.44 8.56 1.85
N LEU A 146 6.61 7.59 1.52
CA LEU A 146 7.09 6.29 1.05
C LEU A 146 7.91 6.42 -0.24
N TYR A 147 7.57 7.40 -1.08
CA TYR A 147 8.34 7.71 -2.29
C TYR A 147 9.74 8.22 -1.96
N ASP A 148 9.89 9.10 -0.96
CA ASP A 148 11.21 9.59 -0.51
C ASP A 148 12.08 8.44 0.01
N ILE A 149 11.48 7.56 0.82
CA ILE A 149 12.15 6.38 1.35
C ILE A 149 12.61 5.47 0.20
N ALA A 150 11.71 5.14 -0.72
CA ALA A 150 12.03 4.29 -1.87
C ALA A 150 13.07 4.93 -2.79
N SER A 151 12.98 6.23 -3.04
CA SER A 151 13.96 6.99 -3.85
C SER A 151 15.36 6.99 -3.23
N THR A 152 15.44 6.93 -1.90
CA THR A 152 16.74 6.83 -1.20
C THR A 152 17.28 5.40 -1.23
N VAL A 153 16.44 4.42 -0.90
CA VAL A 153 16.86 3.01 -0.79
C VAL A 153 17.14 2.40 -2.17
N PHE A 154 16.37 2.78 -3.18
CA PHE A 154 16.43 2.24 -4.55
C PHE A 154 16.86 3.29 -5.59
N ALA A 155 17.75 4.21 -5.22
CA ALA A 155 18.17 5.32 -6.08
C ALA A 155 18.62 4.89 -7.48
N ALA A 156 19.35 3.77 -7.58
CA ALA A 156 19.82 3.23 -8.86
C ALA A 156 18.73 2.58 -9.73
N GLN A 157 17.54 2.38 -9.19
CA GLN A 157 16.41 1.71 -9.87
C GLN A 157 15.27 2.68 -10.17
N LYS A 158 15.47 3.98 -9.92
CA LYS A 158 14.50 5.02 -10.22
C LYS A 158 14.39 5.25 -11.72
N MET A 159 13.16 5.27 -12.23
CA MET A 159 12.83 5.58 -13.62
C MET A 159 11.86 6.76 -13.65
N MET A 160 12.14 7.75 -14.48
CA MET A 160 11.24 8.88 -14.74
C MET A 160 10.32 8.56 -15.93
N LEU A 161 9.05 8.85 -15.79
CA LEU A 161 8.07 8.80 -16.87
C LEU A 161 7.90 10.22 -17.42
N TRP A 162 8.25 10.43 -18.69
CA TRP A 162 8.26 11.74 -19.33
C TRP A 162 6.99 12.04 -20.12
N GLU A 163 6.23 11.02 -20.50
CA GLU A 163 5.06 11.16 -21.32
C GLU A 163 3.77 11.21 -20.49
N HIS A 164 2.85 12.06 -20.89
CA HIS A 164 1.53 12.13 -20.27
C HIS A 164 0.42 11.97 -21.31
N PHE A 165 -0.70 11.36 -20.92
CA PHE A 165 -1.83 11.06 -21.78
C PHE A 165 -3.19 11.52 -21.20
N ARG A 166 -3.20 12.16 -20.04
CA ARG A 166 -4.42 12.58 -19.34
C ARG A 166 -4.92 13.96 -19.75
N CYS A 167 -4.03 14.83 -20.20
CA CYS A 167 -4.35 16.22 -20.52
C CYS A 167 -3.91 16.58 -21.92
N VAL A 168 -4.60 17.55 -22.54
CA VAL A 168 -4.14 18.22 -23.75
C VAL A 168 -3.02 19.21 -23.39
N GLU A 169 -2.12 19.44 -24.33
CA GLU A 169 -0.90 20.24 -24.12
C GLU A 169 -1.16 21.62 -23.47
N PRO A 170 -2.15 22.44 -23.86
CA PRO A 170 -2.40 23.74 -23.24
C PRO A 170 -2.68 23.68 -21.72
N LEU A 171 -3.29 22.59 -21.23
CA LEU A 171 -3.61 22.43 -19.81
C LEU A 171 -2.39 22.02 -18.98
N ILE A 172 -1.50 21.21 -19.54
CA ILE A 172 -0.33 20.68 -18.81
C ILE A 172 0.91 21.57 -18.99
N ALA A 173 0.95 22.43 -20.02
CA ALA A 173 2.12 23.24 -20.37
C ALA A 173 2.62 24.12 -19.23
N TYR A 174 1.72 24.66 -18.40
CA TYR A 174 2.11 25.42 -17.21
C TYR A 174 2.86 24.56 -16.19
N SER A 175 2.28 23.39 -15.85
CA SER A 175 2.88 22.47 -14.87
C SER A 175 4.23 21.95 -15.37
N ASN A 176 4.33 21.57 -16.64
CA ASN A 176 5.58 21.10 -17.22
C ASN A 176 6.68 22.15 -17.05
N ARG A 177 6.45 23.38 -17.56
CA ARG A 177 7.44 24.46 -17.49
C ARG A 177 7.80 24.91 -16.06
N THR A 178 6.90 24.70 -15.10
CA THR A 178 7.11 25.22 -13.74
C THR A 178 7.78 24.19 -12.84
N PHE A 179 7.53 22.90 -13.05
CA PHE A 179 7.90 21.84 -12.10
C PHE A 179 8.75 20.73 -12.70
N TYR A 180 8.74 20.53 -14.05
CA TYR A 180 9.35 19.35 -14.68
C TYR A 180 10.37 19.67 -15.77
N ASP A 181 10.59 20.96 -16.12
CA ASP A 181 11.63 21.40 -17.05
C ASP A 181 12.99 21.54 -16.37
#